data_bc27037a27f267fcc459abbc61ae1122
#
_entry.id   bc27037a27f267fcc459abbc61ae1122
#
_cell.length_a   1.000
_cell.length_b   1.000
_cell.length_c   1.000
_cell.angle_alpha   90.00
_cell.angle_beta   90.00
_cell.angle_gamma   90.00
#
_symmetry.space_group_name_H-M   'P 1'
#
loop_
_entity.id
_entity.type
_entity.pdbx_description
1 polymer ?
#
loop_
_entity_poly.entity_id
_entity_poly.type
_entity_poly.pdbx_seq_one_letter_code
_entity_poly.pdbx_strand_id
1 'polypeptide(L)'
;MHTFDFKNRTAVVTGGAQGFGLDVAKRFLESGAKVFIWDIDEKLLKSAVDEVKNPNLFYSVVDISNYQDVEKNVADITSKSNIDILINNAGITGPTGPLWEYDVDMWNKIVQINLMGTFNCCRAIVPNMIKNNYGRIVNVASVAGKDGNANASAYSSGKAGAIGLTKALGKELADKDIAV
;
A
#
# COMPACT_ATOMS: atom_id res chain seq x y z
N MET A 1 17.29 3.38 20.53
CA MET A 1 16.33 3.41 19.40
C MET A 1 17.05 2.82 18.20
N HIS A 2 16.52 1.78 17.55
CA HIS A 2 17.16 1.24 16.35
C HIS A 2 17.06 2.26 15.23
N THR A 3 18.18 2.64 14.64
CA THR A 3 18.25 3.52 13.48
C THR A 3 18.34 2.67 12.24
N PHE A 4 17.44 2.90 11.28
CA PHE A 4 17.52 2.34 9.93
C PHE A 4 18.14 3.40 9.01
N ASP A 5 18.88 2.96 7.99
CA ASP A 5 19.39 3.87 6.96
C ASP A 5 18.68 3.58 5.63
N PHE A 6 17.81 4.51 5.25
CA PHE A 6 17.09 4.49 3.99
C PHE A 6 17.50 5.66 3.07
N LYS A 7 18.69 6.22 3.27
CA LYS A 7 19.26 7.23 2.36
C LYS A 7 19.27 6.68 0.93
N ASN A 8 18.87 7.54 -0.01
CA ASN A 8 18.76 7.20 -1.44
C ASN A 8 17.70 6.14 -1.77
N ARG A 9 16.80 5.79 -0.83
CA ARG A 9 15.66 4.92 -1.07
C ARG A 9 14.39 5.74 -1.27
N THR A 10 13.56 5.28 -2.20
CA THR A 10 12.23 5.85 -2.45
C THR A 10 11.17 4.86 -1.98
N ALA A 11 10.29 5.32 -1.12
CA ALA A 11 9.15 4.55 -0.61
C ALA A 11 7.82 5.12 -1.13
N VAL A 12 6.91 4.23 -1.48
CA VAL A 12 5.49 4.53 -1.72
C VAL A 12 4.68 3.92 -0.58
N VAL A 13 3.82 4.73 0.04
CA VAL A 13 2.94 4.30 1.14
C VAL A 13 1.49 4.62 0.75
N THR A 14 0.67 3.60 0.54
CA THR A 14 -0.76 3.78 0.26
C THR A 14 -1.56 3.95 1.55
N GLY A 15 -2.65 4.75 1.51
CA GLY A 15 -3.36 5.17 2.73
C GLY A 15 -2.43 5.97 3.66
N GLY A 16 -1.54 6.77 3.09
CA GLY A 16 -0.47 7.47 3.79
C GLY A 16 -0.85 8.82 4.37
N ALA A 17 -2.10 9.26 4.19
CA ALA A 17 -2.53 10.58 4.64
C ALA A 17 -2.81 10.67 6.15
N GLN A 18 -3.00 9.52 6.82
CA GLN A 18 -3.34 9.47 8.24
C GLN A 18 -2.96 8.15 8.90
N GLY A 19 -3.07 8.09 10.22
CA GLY A 19 -2.95 6.87 11.04
C GLY A 19 -1.66 6.10 10.74
N PHE A 20 -1.79 4.78 10.65
CA PHE A 20 -0.65 3.87 10.51
C PHE A 20 0.22 4.18 9.29
N GLY A 21 -0.41 4.50 8.13
CA GLY A 21 0.33 4.85 6.91
C GLY A 21 1.16 6.11 7.07
N LEU A 22 0.64 7.15 7.71
CA LEU A 22 1.36 8.39 7.97
C LEU A 22 2.51 8.18 8.97
N ASP A 23 2.30 7.38 10.01
CA ASP A 23 3.36 7.07 10.99
C ASP A 23 4.52 6.30 10.35
N VAL A 24 4.20 5.34 9.46
CA VAL A 24 5.20 4.63 8.65
C VAL A 24 5.95 5.60 7.74
N ALA A 25 5.25 6.52 7.07
CA ALA A 25 5.86 7.53 6.21
C ALA A 25 6.83 8.44 7.00
N LYS A 26 6.41 8.93 8.18
CA LYS A 26 7.27 9.70 9.08
C LYS A 26 8.54 8.93 9.45
N ARG A 27 8.40 7.64 9.79
CA ARG A 27 9.53 6.80 10.17
C ARG A 27 10.53 6.59 9.03
N PHE A 28 10.05 6.43 7.79
CA PHE A 28 10.92 6.36 6.61
C PHE A 28 11.65 7.70 6.37
N LEU A 29 10.97 8.83 6.50
CA LEU A 29 11.57 10.16 6.38
C LEU A 29 12.67 10.40 7.41
N GLU A 30 12.42 10.06 8.69
CA GLU A 30 13.42 10.12 9.76
C GLU A 30 14.65 9.26 9.48
N SER A 31 14.47 8.19 8.71
CA SER A 31 15.54 7.28 8.30
C SER A 31 16.20 7.67 6.97
N GLY A 32 15.84 8.84 6.41
CA GLY A 32 16.48 9.43 5.24
C GLY A 32 15.87 9.06 3.88
N ALA A 33 14.74 8.36 3.86
CA ALA A 33 14.06 8.02 2.62
C ALA A 33 13.38 9.23 1.96
N LYS A 34 13.18 9.13 0.64
CA LYS A 34 12.20 9.91 -0.10
C LYS A 34 10.87 9.16 -0.06
N VAL A 35 9.78 9.83 0.32
CA VAL A 35 8.50 9.17 0.57
C VAL A 35 7.40 9.79 -0.28
N PHE A 36 6.66 8.95 -0.98
CA PHE A 36 5.42 9.29 -1.67
C PHE A 36 4.24 8.69 -0.89
N ILE A 37 3.37 9.52 -0.35
CA ILE A 37 2.12 9.07 0.25
C ILE A 37 1.00 9.17 -0.77
N TRP A 38 0.21 8.09 -0.89
CA TRP A 38 -0.96 8.01 -1.75
C TRP A 38 -2.21 7.84 -0.89
N ASP A 39 -3.23 8.60 -1.21
CA ASP A 39 -4.54 8.49 -0.59
C ASP A 39 -5.60 9.01 -1.56
N ILE A 40 -6.85 8.67 -1.35
CA ILE A 40 -7.97 9.19 -2.12
C ILE A 40 -8.42 10.58 -1.62
N ASP A 41 -8.11 10.91 -0.37
CA ASP A 41 -8.52 12.17 0.28
C ASP A 41 -7.42 13.24 0.16
N GLU A 42 -7.60 14.16 -0.79
CA GLU A 42 -6.67 15.26 -1.03
C GLU A 42 -6.52 16.20 0.19
N LYS A 43 -7.59 16.40 0.97
CA LYS A 43 -7.55 17.30 2.14
C LYS A 43 -6.67 16.70 3.23
N LEU A 44 -6.82 15.40 3.48
CA LEU A 44 -5.96 14.69 4.43
C LEU A 44 -4.50 14.67 3.97
N LEU A 45 -4.23 14.46 2.68
CA LEU A 45 -2.88 14.51 2.11
C LEU A 45 -2.22 15.87 2.34
N LYS A 46 -2.92 16.96 2.05
CA LYS A 46 -2.42 18.33 2.29
C LYS A 46 -2.14 18.58 3.77
N SER A 47 -3.06 18.17 4.64
CA SER A 47 -2.86 18.26 6.10
C SER A 47 -1.64 17.49 6.58
N ALA A 48 -1.42 16.28 6.06
CA ALA A 48 -0.27 15.46 6.40
C ALA A 48 1.05 16.13 5.99
N VAL A 49 1.12 16.73 4.80
CA VAL A 49 2.31 17.46 4.33
C VAL A 49 2.57 18.70 5.20
N ASP A 50 1.53 19.43 5.54
CA ASP A 50 1.63 20.63 6.40
C ASP A 50 2.05 20.28 7.84
N GLU A 51 1.66 19.11 8.34
CA GLU A 51 2.07 18.60 9.64
C GLU A 51 3.54 18.16 9.63
N VAL A 52 3.94 17.35 8.65
CA VAL A 52 5.25 16.69 8.61
C VAL A 52 6.37 17.66 8.20
N LYS A 53 6.11 18.60 7.31
CA LYS A 53 7.04 19.65 6.83
C LYS A 53 8.43 19.14 6.45
N ASN A 54 8.48 18.00 5.74
CA ASN A 54 9.73 17.40 5.29
C ASN A 54 9.86 17.53 3.77
N PRO A 55 10.99 18.08 3.22
CA PRO A 55 11.15 18.27 1.79
C PRO A 55 11.22 16.97 0.98
N ASN A 56 11.43 15.82 1.65
CA ASN A 56 11.42 14.51 1.02
C ASN A 56 10.05 13.82 1.05
N LEU A 57 9.00 14.49 1.57
CA LEU A 57 7.63 14.01 1.53
C LEU A 57 6.90 14.56 0.31
N PHE A 58 6.36 13.67 -0.49
CA PHE A 58 5.53 13.96 -1.67
C PHE A 58 4.18 13.28 -1.51
N TYR A 59 3.15 13.81 -2.16
CA TYR A 59 1.84 13.17 -2.16
C TYR A 59 1.21 13.13 -3.55
N SER A 60 0.34 12.17 -3.76
CA SER A 60 -0.57 12.11 -4.91
C SER A 60 -1.94 11.63 -4.47
N VAL A 61 -2.99 12.19 -5.09
CA VAL A 61 -4.34 11.63 -4.97
C VAL A 61 -4.40 10.41 -5.87
N VAL A 62 -4.62 9.23 -5.29
CA VAL A 62 -4.60 7.95 -6.02
C VAL A 62 -5.71 7.05 -5.50
N ASP A 63 -6.59 6.64 -6.39
CA ASP A 63 -7.51 5.53 -6.13
C ASP A 63 -6.82 4.21 -6.49
N ILE A 64 -6.35 3.47 -5.49
CA ILE A 64 -5.67 2.19 -5.70
C ILE A 64 -6.56 1.11 -6.32
N SER A 65 -7.89 1.25 -6.24
CA SER A 65 -8.82 0.34 -6.90
C SER A 65 -8.87 0.53 -8.42
N ASN A 66 -8.38 1.66 -8.92
CA ASN A 66 -8.26 1.98 -10.33
C ASN A 66 -6.81 1.74 -10.81
N TYR A 67 -6.61 0.70 -11.63
CA TYR A 67 -5.27 0.34 -12.12
C TYR A 67 -4.61 1.45 -12.94
N GLN A 68 -5.37 2.15 -13.79
CA GLN A 68 -4.84 3.22 -14.65
C GLN A 68 -4.32 4.40 -13.82
N ASP A 69 -5.00 4.72 -12.72
CA ASP A 69 -4.56 5.77 -11.80
C ASP A 69 -3.25 5.38 -11.10
N VAL A 70 -3.17 4.14 -10.62
CA VAL A 70 -1.93 3.59 -10.04
C VAL A 70 -0.78 3.60 -11.06
N GLU A 71 -1.01 3.08 -12.28
CA GLU A 71 0.00 2.99 -13.34
C GLU A 71 0.55 4.36 -13.72
N LYS A 72 -0.31 5.37 -13.88
CA LYS A 72 0.07 6.76 -14.14
C LYS A 72 0.99 7.31 -13.04
N ASN A 73 0.60 7.16 -11.78
CA ASN A 73 1.38 7.67 -10.65
C ASN A 73 2.73 6.94 -10.49
N VAL A 74 2.78 5.64 -10.78
CA VAL A 74 4.04 4.89 -10.85
C VAL A 74 4.94 5.44 -11.96
N ALA A 75 4.41 5.69 -13.15
CA ALA A 75 5.16 6.27 -14.27
C ALA A 75 5.74 7.65 -13.91
N ASP A 76 4.95 8.50 -13.25
CA ASP A 76 5.39 9.82 -12.80
C ASP A 76 6.58 9.74 -11.82
N ILE A 77 6.56 8.81 -10.88
CA ILE A 77 7.67 8.59 -9.94
C ILE A 77 8.88 7.99 -10.67
N THR A 78 8.66 6.94 -11.47
CA THR A 78 9.75 6.18 -12.11
C THR A 78 10.45 6.93 -13.23
N SER A 79 9.85 8.01 -13.73
CA SER A 79 10.52 8.95 -14.64
C SER A 79 11.67 9.75 -13.98
N LYS A 80 11.71 9.81 -12.63
CA LYS A 80 12.66 10.64 -11.86
C LYS A 80 13.49 9.84 -10.85
N SER A 81 12.98 8.73 -10.36
CA SER A 81 13.64 7.89 -9.35
C SER A 81 13.11 6.46 -9.41
N ASN A 82 13.85 5.49 -8.88
CA ASN A 82 13.33 4.14 -8.69
C ASN A 82 12.32 4.13 -7.53
N ILE A 83 11.46 3.10 -7.48
CA ILE A 83 10.65 2.78 -6.30
C ILE A 83 11.29 1.57 -5.64
N ASP A 84 11.88 1.75 -4.47
CA ASP A 84 12.60 0.72 -3.72
C ASP A 84 11.72 0.00 -2.70
N ILE A 85 10.72 0.72 -2.16
CA ILE A 85 9.89 0.23 -1.06
C ILE A 85 8.42 0.52 -1.39
N LEU A 86 7.57 -0.49 -1.20
CA LEU A 86 6.12 -0.37 -1.32
C LEU A 86 5.46 -0.83 -0.02
N ILE A 87 4.67 0.04 0.58
CA ILE A 87 3.81 -0.28 1.72
C ILE A 87 2.35 -0.20 1.27
N ASN A 88 1.74 -1.35 1.01
CA ASN A 88 0.33 -1.48 0.74
C ASN A 88 -0.44 -1.48 2.07
N ASN A 89 -0.75 -0.27 2.55
CA ASN A 89 -1.45 -0.06 3.82
C ASN A 89 -2.92 0.36 3.61
N ALA A 90 -3.26 1.00 2.50
CA ALA A 90 -4.64 1.43 2.25
C ALA A 90 -5.63 0.26 2.35
N GLY A 91 -6.76 0.53 2.98
CA GLY A 91 -7.82 -0.45 3.14
C GLY A 91 -8.99 0.09 3.96
N ILE A 92 -10.13 -0.55 3.84
CA ILE A 92 -11.34 -0.23 4.58
C ILE A 92 -11.93 -1.49 5.22
N THR A 93 -12.53 -1.34 6.40
CA THR A 93 -13.23 -2.45 7.07
C THR A 93 -14.67 -2.62 6.56
N GLY A 94 -15.32 -1.51 6.21
CA GLY A 94 -16.73 -1.47 5.87
C GLY A 94 -17.64 -1.67 7.10
N PRO A 95 -18.97 -1.74 6.88
CA PRO A 95 -19.94 -2.05 7.91
C PRO A 95 -19.81 -3.51 8.39
N THR A 96 -20.33 -3.79 9.54
CA THR A 96 -20.43 -5.16 10.08
C THR A 96 -21.85 -5.69 9.94
N GLY A 97 -21.97 -6.95 9.53
CA GLY A 97 -23.27 -7.62 9.36
C GLY A 97 -23.09 -9.07 8.90
N PRO A 98 -24.11 -9.93 9.13
CA PRO A 98 -24.05 -11.31 8.71
C PRO A 98 -23.97 -11.42 7.18
N LEU A 99 -23.26 -12.42 6.67
CA LEU A 99 -22.98 -12.58 5.24
C LEU A 99 -24.24 -12.55 4.38
N TRP A 100 -25.30 -13.19 4.83
CA TRP A 100 -26.55 -13.32 4.04
C TRP A 100 -27.41 -12.04 3.99
N GLU A 101 -27.04 -11.01 4.76
CA GLU A 101 -27.66 -9.68 4.77
C GLU A 101 -26.70 -8.58 4.28
N TYR A 102 -25.48 -8.97 3.92
CA TYR A 102 -24.45 -7.99 3.55
C TYR A 102 -24.77 -7.36 2.19
N ASP A 103 -24.67 -6.04 2.11
CA ASP A 103 -24.84 -5.32 0.84
C ASP A 103 -23.76 -5.75 -0.18
N VAL A 104 -24.21 -6.19 -1.35
CA VAL A 104 -23.33 -6.77 -2.38
C VAL A 104 -22.35 -5.74 -2.93
N ASP A 105 -22.80 -4.51 -3.15
CA ASP A 105 -21.94 -3.45 -3.71
C ASP A 105 -20.88 -3.03 -2.69
N MET A 106 -21.25 -2.93 -1.43
CA MET A 106 -20.30 -2.64 -0.36
C MET A 106 -19.29 -3.79 -0.18
N TRP A 107 -19.75 -5.04 -0.25
CA TRP A 107 -18.88 -6.21 -0.18
C TRP A 107 -17.84 -6.19 -1.30
N ASN A 108 -18.29 -5.95 -2.53
CA ASN A 108 -17.43 -5.83 -3.71
C ASN A 108 -16.43 -4.67 -3.57
N LYS A 109 -16.89 -3.49 -3.10
CA LYS A 109 -16.04 -2.33 -2.85
C LYS A 109 -14.91 -2.62 -1.86
N ILE A 110 -15.22 -3.33 -0.77
CA ILE A 110 -14.23 -3.69 0.24
C ILE A 110 -13.17 -4.61 -0.35
N VAL A 111 -13.57 -5.64 -1.10
CA VAL A 111 -12.63 -6.56 -1.77
C VAL A 111 -11.82 -5.83 -2.83
N GLN A 112 -12.45 -4.96 -3.60
CA GLN A 112 -11.79 -4.15 -4.63
C GLN A 112 -10.67 -3.28 -4.03
N ILE A 113 -10.89 -2.65 -2.89
CA ILE A 113 -9.87 -1.82 -2.24
C ILE A 113 -8.81 -2.70 -1.56
N ASN A 114 -9.22 -3.65 -0.71
CA ASN A 114 -8.29 -4.38 0.16
C ASN A 114 -7.44 -5.42 -0.59
N LEU A 115 -7.98 -6.04 -1.65
CA LEU A 115 -7.28 -7.04 -2.44
C LEU A 115 -6.82 -6.51 -3.78
N MET A 116 -7.76 -6.01 -4.61
CA MET A 116 -7.41 -5.55 -5.95
C MET A 116 -6.52 -4.31 -5.91
N GLY A 117 -6.72 -3.40 -4.96
CA GLY A 117 -5.83 -2.26 -4.75
C GLY A 117 -4.39 -2.70 -4.44
N THR A 118 -4.22 -3.69 -3.55
CA THR A 118 -2.90 -4.28 -3.26
C THR A 118 -2.28 -4.93 -4.51
N PHE A 119 -3.07 -5.68 -5.27
CA PHE A 119 -2.65 -6.26 -6.55
C PHE A 119 -2.22 -5.18 -7.55
N ASN A 120 -3.02 -4.14 -7.74
CA ASN A 120 -2.76 -3.06 -8.67
C ASN A 120 -1.41 -2.38 -8.39
N CYS A 121 -1.15 -2.05 -7.12
CA CYS A 121 0.11 -1.44 -6.70
C CYS A 121 1.31 -2.38 -6.94
N CYS A 122 1.20 -3.66 -6.56
CA CYS A 122 2.25 -4.64 -6.83
C CYS A 122 2.47 -4.80 -8.33
N ARG A 123 1.39 -4.97 -9.12
CA ARG A 123 1.45 -5.15 -10.58
C ARG A 123 2.15 -4.00 -11.29
N ALA A 124 1.91 -2.77 -10.85
CA ALA A 124 2.50 -1.58 -11.46
C ALA A 124 3.96 -1.34 -11.03
N ILE A 125 4.32 -1.62 -9.77
CA ILE A 125 5.62 -1.25 -9.19
C ILE A 125 6.67 -2.35 -9.37
N VAL A 126 6.31 -3.63 -9.26
CA VAL A 126 7.24 -4.77 -9.32
C VAL A 126 8.13 -4.77 -10.58
N PRO A 127 7.66 -4.43 -11.80
CA PRO A 127 8.52 -4.35 -12.97
C PRO A 127 9.71 -3.37 -12.81
N ASN A 128 9.51 -2.23 -12.13
CA ASN A 128 10.59 -1.30 -11.81
C ASN A 128 11.58 -1.91 -10.82
N MET A 129 11.09 -2.60 -9.78
CA MET A 129 11.94 -3.30 -8.81
C MET A 129 12.77 -4.42 -9.48
N ILE A 130 12.16 -5.20 -10.39
CA ILE A 130 12.87 -6.24 -11.17
C ILE A 130 13.97 -5.62 -12.02
N LYS A 131 13.68 -4.53 -12.73
CA LYS A 131 14.67 -3.84 -13.57
C LYS A 131 15.88 -3.37 -12.76
N ASN A 132 15.67 -2.94 -11.51
CA ASN A 132 16.70 -2.44 -10.62
C ASN A 132 17.31 -3.53 -9.70
N ASN A 133 16.77 -4.75 -9.78
CA ASN A 133 17.10 -5.89 -8.93
C ASN A 133 17.11 -5.52 -7.43
N TYR A 134 16.15 -4.74 -6.99
CA TYR A 134 15.95 -4.37 -5.59
C TYR A 134 14.49 -4.02 -5.32
N GLY A 135 13.93 -4.54 -4.23
CA GLY A 135 12.60 -4.18 -3.78
C GLY A 135 12.28 -4.70 -2.38
N ARG A 136 11.47 -3.94 -1.64
CA ARG A 136 10.90 -4.36 -0.34
C ARG A 136 9.42 -4.02 -0.35
N ILE A 137 8.58 -5.04 -0.28
CA ILE A 137 7.13 -4.90 -0.33
C ILE A 137 6.55 -5.37 1.00
N VAL A 138 5.71 -4.55 1.58
CA VAL A 138 4.93 -4.92 2.76
C VAL A 138 3.45 -4.76 2.44
N ASN A 139 2.71 -5.86 2.51
CA ASN A 139 1.26 -5.87 2.37
C ASN A 139 0.63 -5.96 3.77
N VAL A 140 -0.01 -4.88 4.21
CA VAL A 140 -0.65 -4.83 5.53
C VAL A 140 -1.89 -5.70 5.52
N ALA A 141 -1.76 -6.90 6.09
CA ALA A 141 -2.83 -7.87 6.26
C ALA A 141 -3.63 -7.62 7.57
N SER A 142 -4.29 -8.62 8.06
CA SER A 142 -5.02 -8.62 9.32
C SER A 142 -5.14 -10.02 9.86
N VAL A 143 -5.29 -10.16 11.19
CA VAL A 143 -5.74 -11.40 11.83
C VAL A 143 -7.07 -11.88 11.23
N ALA A 144 -7.97 -10.95 10.88
CA ALA A 144 -9.22 -11.27 10.18
C ALA A 144 -9.01 -12.02 8.85
N GLY A 145 -7.89 -11.80 8.15
CA GLY A 145 -7.55 -12.54 6.94
C GLY A 145 -6.99 -13.93 7.21
N LYS A 146 -6.49 -14.19 8.41
CA LYS A 146 -5.99 -15.49 8.82
C LYS A 146 -7.08 -16.37 9.43
N ASP A 147 -7.85 -15.81 10.38
CA ASP A 147 -8.77 -16.56 11.22
C ASP A 147 -10.24 -16.36 10.80
N GLY A 148 -10.53 -15.29 10.04
CA GLY A 148 -11.89 -14.85 9.74
C GLY A 148 -12.55 -14.13 10.94
N ASN A 149 -13.31 -13.07 10.66
CA ASN A 149 -14.12 -12.41 11.68
C ASN A 149 -15.60 -12.53 11.32
N ALA A 150 -16.41 -12.98 12.26
CA ALA A 150 -17.86 -12.94 12.11
C ALA A 150 -18.32 -11.51 11.80
N ASN A 151 -19.32 -11.37 10.93
CA ASN A 151 -19.87 -10.09 10.48
C ASN A 151 -18.92 -9.17 9.71
N ALA A 152 -17.73 -9.66 9.29
CA ALA A 152 -16.75 -8.92 8.52
C ALA A 152 -16.21 -9.76 7.34
N SER A 153 -17.10 -10.47 6.64
CA SER A 153 -16.74 -11.43 5.59
C SER A 153 -15.97 -10.79 4.44
N ALA A 154 -16.38 -9.61 3.97
CA ALA A 154 -15.71 -8.88 2.89
C ALA A 154 -14.27 -8.49 3.27
N TYR A 155 -14.09 -7.91 4.46
CA TYR A 155 -12.78 -7.52 4.97
C TYR A 155 -11.88 -8.74 5.17
N SER A 156 -12.40 -9.80 5.81
CA SER A 156 -11.67 -11.05 6.03
C SER A 156 -11.22 -11.67 4.71
N SER A 157 -12.12 -11.73 3.70
CA SER A 157 -11.82 -12.24 2.36
C SER A 157 -10.75 -11.40 1.65
N GLY A 158 -10.86 -10.08 1.68
CA GLY A 158 -9.87 -9.17 1.08
C GLY A 158 -8.48 -9.34 1.70
N LYS A 159 -8.41 -9.43 3.05
CA LYS A 159 -7.14 -9.61 3.77
C LYS A 159 -6.57 -11.02 3.64
N ALA A 160 -7.41 -12.05 3.55
CA ALA A 160 -6.97 -13.42 3.22
C ALA A 160 -6.38 -13.50 1.81
N GLY A 161 -7.04 -12.84 0.84
CA GLY A 161 -6.51 -12.71 -0.52
C GLY A 161 -5.16 -11.99 -0.57
N ALA A 162 -4.97 -10.92 0.19
CA ALA A 162 -3.70 -10.21 0.30
C ALA A 162 -2.58 -11.10 0.88
N ILE A 163 -2.89 -11.97 1.85
CA ILE A 163 -1.94 -12.97 2.39
C ILE A 163 -1.54 -13.98 1.29
N GLY A 164 -2.51 -14.47 0.52
CA GLY A 164 -2.26 -15.39 -0.60
C GLY A 164 -1.39 -14.75 -1.68
N LEU A 165 -1.74 -13.53 -2.10
CA LEU A 165 -0.97 -12.73 -3.06
C LEU A 165 0.48 -12.53 -2.60
N THR A 166 0.69 -12.16 -1.34
CA THR A 166 2.04 -11.97 -0.76
C THR A 166 2.89 -13.23 -0.88
N LYS A 167 2.32 -14.39 -0.54
CA LYS A 167 3.03 -15.68 -0.63
C LYS A 167 3.35 -16.08 -2.07
N ALA A 168 2.44 -15.84 -3.00
CA ALA A 168 2.64 -16.14 -4.42
C ALA A 168 3.74 -15.23 -5.00
N LEU A 169 3.60 -13.92 -4.84
CA LEU A 169 4.56 -12.94 -5.35
C LEU A 169 5.96 -13.13 -4.75
N GLY A 170 6.06 -13.44 -3.44
CA GLY A 170 7.36 -13.73 -2.82
C GLY A 170 8.07 -14.96 -3.41
N LYS A 171 7.31 -15.98 -3.85
CA LYS A 171 7.87 -17.14 -4.55
C LYS A 171 8.30 -16.81 -5.99
N GLU A 172 7.51 -15.99 -6.70
CA GLU A 172 7.82 -15.55 -8.06
C GLU A 172 9.07 -14.66 -8.12
N LEU A 173 9.43 -14.00 -7.03
CA LEU A 173 10.58 -13.10 -6.93
C LEU A 173 11.76 -13.69 -6.15
N ALA A 174 11.71 -14.98 -5.81
CA ALA A 174 12.70 -15.63 -4.93
C ALA A 174 14.15 -15.63 -5.44
N ASP A 175 14.34 -15.45 -6.75
CA ASP A 175 15.66 -15.37 -7.40
C ASP A 175 16.22 -13.95 -7.49
N LYS A 176 15.52 -12.95 -6.93
CA LYS A 176 15.85 -11.53 -7.00
C LYS A 176 16.08 -10.92 -5.61
N ASP A 177 16.79 -9.79 -5.53
CA ASP A 177 16.86 -9.02 -4.26
C ASP A 177 15.58 -8.24 -4.01
N ILE A 178 14.44 -8.96 -4.08
CA ILE A 178 13.11 -8.42 -3.83
C ILE A 178 12.44 -9.28 -2.77
N ALA A 179 12.09 -8.68 -1.63
CA ALA A 179 11.36 -9.34 -0.54
C ALA A 179 9.90 -8.84 -0.47
N VAL A 180 8.97 -9.78 -0.23
CA VAL A 180 7.55 -9.48 -0.07
C VAL A 180 7.04 -10.03 1.26
#